data_e70fa2f2d4942e4a067cebe04c654982
#
_entry.id   e70fa2f2d4942e4a067cebe04c654982
#
_cell.length_a   1.000
_cell.length_b   1.000
_cell.length_c   1.000
_cell.angle_alpha   90.00
_cell.angle_beta   90.00
_cell.angle_gamma   90.00
#
_symmetry.space_group_name_H-M   'P 1'
#
loop_
_entity.id
_entity.type
_entity.pdbx_description
1 polymer ?
#
loop_
_entity_poly.entity_id
_entity_poly.type
_entity_poly.pdbx_seq_one_letter_code
_entity_poly.pdbx_strand_id
1 'polypeptide(L)'
;MTMDPHRRLRKAFFDAPTLPLSRHARYVLFSDCHRGRGNSNDNFLKNQHLYSAALQYYHRHGYTYIELGDGDELWENRSMGQIMDIHRDTFDLLARFYREKRLYLLYGNHDIIKMSSAKARQSFTPLFPRITFHSGLILKDMEHKKDIYLTHGHQTDLFNSTLWPVNRFLVRYLWGPLERRGFLDPTSAAKNNKKKRRTEEKLTEWAKENGCILITGHTHRPMIGTADAPYCNTGSCVHPYGITCIEIHHRCLTLVKWMVETKPDQILYVSREKLADTICIDDLKTYL
;
A
#
# COMPACT_ATOMS: atom_id res chain seq x y z
N MET A 1 -22.16 -17.62 -8.27
CA MET A 1 -21.92 -17.73 -6.82
C MET A 1 -20.80 -16.75 -6.44
N THR A 2 -21.14 -15.61 -5.84
CA THR A 2 -20.14 -14.60 -5.44
C THR A 2 -19.36 -15.15 -4.26
N MET A 3 -18.04 -15.29 -4.41
CA MET A 3 -17.19 -15.74 -3.31
C MET A 3 -17.29 -14.76 -2.13
N ASP A 4 -17.48 -15.30 -0.92
CA ASP A 4 -17.45 -14.57 0.34
C ASP A 4 -16.18 -13.71 0.48
N PRO A 5 -16.25 -12.46 0.96
CA PRO A 5 -15.11 -11.60 1.21
C PRO A 5 -14.03 -12.24 2.07
N HIS A 6 -14.39 -12.96 3.12
CA HIS A 6 -13.47 -13.67 4.02
C HIS A 6 -12.70 -14.77 3.29
N ARG A 7 -13.35 -15.49 2.37
CA ARG A 7 -12.68 -16.50 1.54
C ARG A 7 -11.67 -15.87 0.58
N ARG A 8 -11.96 -14.67 0.02
CA ARG A 8 -11.02 -13.96 -0.86
C ARG A 8 -9.80 -13.47 -0.08
N LEU A 9 -10.00 -12.94 1.13
CA LEU A 9 -8.90 -12.55 2.02
C LEU A 9 -8.03 -13.76 2.39
N ARG A 10 -8.63 -14.88 2.82
CA ARG A 10 -7.87 -16.11 3.12
C ARG A 10 -7.03 -16.58 1.93
N LYS A 11 -7.59 -16.49 0.71
CA LYS A 11 -6.85 -16.86 -0.51
C LYS A 11 -5.61 -15.97 -0.73
N ALA A 12 -5.65 -14.70 -0.32
CA ALA A 12 -4.50 -13.80 -0.45
C ALA A 12 -3.29 -14.26 0.38
N PHE A 13 -3.52 -15.06 1.41
CA PHE A 13 -2.46 -15.53 2.32
C PHE A 13 -2.09 -17.00 2.15
N PHE A 14 -2.71 -17.74 1.23
CA PHE A 14 -2.50 -19.18 1.06
C PHE A 14 -1.03 -19.52 0.74
N ASP A 15 -0.40 -18.80 -0.20
CA ASP A 15 1.00 -18.95 -0.59
C ASP A 15 1.81 -17.67 -0.28
N ALA A 16 1.40 -16.93 0.76
CA ALA A 16 2.04 -15.68 1.11
C ALA A 16 3.45 -15.91 1.67
N PRO A 17 4.45 -15.15 1.24
CA PRO A 17 5.76 -15.19 1.86
C PRO A 17 5.68 -14.74 3.32
N THR A 18 6.57 -15.29 4.14
CA THR A 18 6.68 -14.95 5.56
C THR A 18 8.00 -14.24 5.84
N LEU A 19 7.96 -13.19 6.66
CA LEU A 19 9.12 -12.48 7.16
C LEU A 19 9.11 -12.49 8.70
N PRO A 20 10.28 -12.49 9.35
CA PRO A 20 10.34 -12.53 10.81
C PRO A 20 9.88 -11.20 11.44
N LEU A 21 9.00 -11.27 12.41
CA LEU A 21 8.63 -10.14 13.27
C LEU A 21 9.44 -10.22 14.57
N SER A 22 10.65 -9.67 14.55
CA SER A 22 11.55 -9.64 15.70
C SER A 22 11.79 -8.21 16.19
N ARG A 23 12.39 -8.06 17.37
CA ARG A 23 12.77 -6.75 17.92
C ARG A 23 13.78 -5.98 17.04
N HIS A 24 14.55 -6.69 16.21
CA HIS A 24 15.55 -6.09 15.33
C HIS A 24 14.99 -5.80 13.93
N ALA A 25 13.83 -6.34 13.60
CA ALA A 25 13.20 -6.13 12.30
C ALA A 25 12.74 -4.67 12.15
N ARG A 26 12.96 -4.12 10.95
CA ARG A 26 12.53 -2.78 10.57
C ARG A 26 11.79 -2.87 9.24
N TYR A 27 10.51 -2.60 9.27
CA TYR A 27 9.67 -2.56 8.08
C TYR A 27 9.04 -1.19 7.91
N VAL A 28 8.97 -0.73 6.68
CA VAL A 28 8.15 0.42 6.30
C VAL A 28 7.15 -0.02 5.24
N LEU A 29 5.88 0.30 5.49
CA LEU A 29 4.75 -0.11 4.68
C LEU A 29 4.14 1.12 4.00
N PHE A 30 4.20 1.16 2.67
CA PHE A 30 3.51 2.15 1.84
C PHE A 30 2.45 1.47 0.97
N SER A 31 1.46 2.22 0.52
CA SER A 31 0.47 1.79 -0.47
C SER A 31 -0.01 2.96 -1.32
N ASP A 32 -0.80 2.63 -2.33
CA ASP A 32 -1.59 3.61 -3.08
C ASP A 32 -0.76 4.79 -3.60
N CYS A 33 0.37 4.47 -4.23
CA CYS A 33 1.22 5.46 -4.90
C CYS A 33 0.58 5.91 -6.22
N HIS A 34 -0.09 5.00 -6.96
CA HIS A 34 -0.73 5.30 -8.24
C HIS A 34 0.19 6.05 -9.21
N ARG A 35 1.45 5.59 -9.34
CA ARG A 35 2.41 6.15 -10.29
C ARG A 35 1.86 6.06 -11.70
N GLY A 36 1.68 7.18 -12.38
CA GLY A 36 1.10 7.30 -13.70
C GLY A 36 2.12 7.61 -14.79
N ARG A 37 1.68 8.35 -15.83
CA ARG A 37 2.50 8.71 -16.99
C ARG A 37 2.91 10.18 -17.04
N GLY A 38 2.97 10.86 -15.92
CA GLY A 38 3.36 12.25 -15.85
C GLY A 38 2.32 13.25 -16.40
N ASN A 39 1.08 12.82 -16.58
CA ASN A 39 -0.01 13.68 -17.03
C ASN A 39 -0.87 14.18 -15.85
N SER A 40 -1.93 14.94 -16.13
CA SER A 40 -2.82 15.50 -15.11
C SER A 40 -3.50 14.47 -14.20
N ASN A 41 -3.58 13.20 -14.64
CA ASN A 41 -4.15 12.08 -13.86
C ASN A 41 -3.08 11.36 -13.05
N ASP A 42 -1.82 11.72 -13.16
CA ASP A 42 -0.74 11.17 -12.35
C ASP A 42 -0.73 11.84 -10.97
N ASN A 43 -1.48 11.27 -10.06
CA ASN A 43 -1.64 11.83 -8.72
C ASN A 43 -0.36 11.73 -7.86
N PHE A 44 0.56 10.84 -8.22
CA PHE A 44 1.82 10.65 -7.52
C PHE A 44 2.82 11.80 -7.75
N LEU A 45 2.79 12.45 -8.92
CA LEU A 45 3.74 13.50 -9.29
C LEU A 45 3.89 14.59 -8.23
N LYS A 46 2.79 15.00 -7.59
CA LYS A 46 2.79 16.05 -6.57
C LYS A 46 3.62 15.68 -5.34
N ASN A 47 3.76 14.39 -5.07
CA ASN A 47 4.42 13.86 -3.89
C ASN A 47 5.73 13.10 -4.20
N GLN A 48 6.14 13.02 -5.47
CA GLN A 48 7.31 12.21 -5.86
C GLN A 48 8.61 12.58 -5.11
N HIS A 49 8.84 13.88 -4.88
CA HIS A 49 10.04 14.33 -4.15
C HIS A 49 9.96 14.00 -2.66
N LEU A 50 8.77 14.13 -2.09
CA LEU A 50 8.50 13.77 -0.71
C LEU A 50 8.66 12.26 -0.49
N TYR A 51 8.13 11.46 -1.42
CA TYR A 51 8.30 10.02 -1.41
C TYR A 51 9.78 9.60 -1.59
N SER A 52 10.51 10.28 -2.48
CA SER A 52 11.95 10.04 -2.67
C SER A 52 12.75 10.34 -1.40
N ALA A 53 12.42 11.42 -0.70
CA ALA A 53 13.04 11.76 0.59
C ALA A 53 12.76 10.68 1.65
N ALA A 54 11.51 10.21 1.73
CA ALA A 54 11.13 9.12 2.63
C ALA A 54 11.87 7.81 2.29
N LEU A 55 11.93 7.41 1.01
CA LEU A 55 12.67 6.22 0.58
C LEU A 55 14.16 6.29 0.96
N GLN A 56 14.80 7.43 0.72
CA GLN A 56 16.21 7.64 1.08
C GLN A 56 16.42 7.52 2.61
N TYR A 57 15.51 8.08 3.39
CA TYR A 57 15.55 7.96 4.85
C TYR A 57 15.47 6.49 5.27
N TYR A 58 14.45 5.75 4.82
CA TYR A 58 14.25 4.35 5.21
C TYR A 58 15.36 3.44 4.73
N HIS A 59 15.89 3.68 3.52
CA HIS A 59 17.03 2.92 3.00
C HIS A 59 18.25 3.08 3.91
N ARG A 60 18.63 4.33 4.27
CA ARG A 60 19.77 4.63 5.15
C ARG A 60 19.62 4.07 6.57
N HIS A 61 18.37 3.97 7.07
CA HIS A 61 18.08 3.44 8.40
C HIS A 61 17.84 1.91 8.42
N GLY A 62 18.14 1.21 7.33
CA GLY A 62 18.11 -0.25 7.28
C GLY A 62 16.70 -0.86 7.28
N TYR A 63 15.67 -0.12 6.88
CA TYR A 63 14.32 -0.66 6.77
C TYR A 63 14.17 -1.58 5.55
N THR A 64 13.33 -2.58 5.69
CA THR A 64 12.77 -3.35 4.56
C THR A 64 11.52 -2.63 4.08
N TYR A 65 11.47 -2.33 2.79
CA TYR A 65 10.34 -1.68 2.14
C TYR A 65 9.31 -2.72 1.67
N ILE A 66 8.06 -2.50 2.02
CA ILE A 66 6.93 -3.32 1.60
C ILE A 66 5.86 -2.40 0.97
N GLU A 67 5.54 -2.60 -0.31
CA GLU A 67 4.45 -1.91 -0.99
C GLU A 67 3.19 -2.76 -0.93
N LEU A 68 2.13 -2.25 -0.30
CA LEU A 68 0.88 -2.98 -0.09
C LEU A 68 -0.10 -2.88 -1.29
N GLY A 69 0.40 -2.66 -2.50
CA GLY A 69 -0.40 -2.59 -3.72
C GLY A 69 -0.80 -1.19 -4.15
N ASP A 70 -1.39 -1.12 -5.34
CA ASP A 70 -1.72 0.12 -6.06
C ASP A 70 -0.50 1.06 -6.17
N GLY A 71 0.68 0.45 -6.35
CA GLY A 71 1.90 1.18 -6.60
C GLY A 71 1.89 1.88 -7.95
N ASP A 72 1.29 1.25 -8.96
CA ASP A 72 1.28 1.75 -10.33
C ASP A 72 -0.13 1.76 -10.94
N GLU A 73 -0.47 2.88 -11.61
CA GLU A 73 -1.80 3.09 -12.20
C GLU A 73 -1.94 2.42 -13.58
N LEU A 74 -2.18 1.11 -13.57
CA LEU A 74 -2.33 0.29 -14.77
C LEU A 74 -3.78 0.12 -15.24
N TRP A 75 -4.76 0.68 -14.55
CA TRP A 75 -6.11 0.76 -15.06
C TRP A 75 -6.25 1.84 -16.11
N GLU A 76 -5.72 3.03 -15.86
CA GLU A 76 -5.73 4.12 -16.82
C GLU A 76 -4.60 3.99 -17.87
N ASN A 77 -3.45 3.50 -17.46
CA ASN A 77 -2.26 3.40 -18.30
C ASN A 77 -2.05 1.98 -18.85
N ARG A 78 -1.53 1.91 -20.07
CA ARG A 78 -1.33 0.61 -20.77
C ARG A 78 0.08 0.07 -20.67
N SER A 79 1.05 0.90 -20.34
CA SER A 79 2.47 0.56 -20.40
C SER A 79 3.16 0.79 -19.06
N MET A 80 3.58 -0.30 -18.43
CA MET A 80 4.41 -0.25 -17.25
C MET A 80 5.78 0.38 -17.53
N GLY A 81 6.35 0.12 -18.71
CA GLY A 81 7.63 0.72 -19.11
C GLY A 81 7.57 2.24 -19.13
N GLN A 82 6.50 2.84 -19.68
CA GLN A 82 6.32 4.30 -19.66
C GLN A 82 6.21 4.86 -18.24
N ILE A 83 5.55 4.17 -17.33
CA ILE A 83 5.48 4.57 -15.91
C ILE A 83 6.89 4.54 -15.31
N MET A 84 7.66 3.48 -15.56
CA MET A 84 9.02 3.36 -15.06
C MET A 84 9.96 4.42 -15.62
N ASP A 85 9.82 4.79 -16.90
CA ASP A 85 10.63 5.83 -17.52
C ASP A 85 10.35 7.21 -16.90
N ILE A 86 9.08 7.54 -16.65
CA ILE A 86 8.66 8.80 -16.03
C ILE A 86 9.11 8.90 -14.57
N HIS A 87 8.99 7.81 -13.82
CA HIS A 87 9.32 7.76 -12.39
C HIS A 87 10.67 7.07 -12.13
N ARG A 88 11.62 7.20 -13.06
CA ARG A 88 12.91 6.49 -13.05
C ARG A 88 13.63 6.63 -11.71
N ASP A 89 13.73 7.85 -11.19
CA ASP A 89 14.41 8.12 -9.91
C ASP A 89 13.78 7.33 -8.74
N THR A 90 12.45 7.19 -8.75
CA THR A 90 11.73 6.38 -7.77
C THR A 90 12.07 4.89 -7.90
N PHE A 91 12.07 4.36 -9.13
CA PHE A 91 12.42 2.95 -9.35
C PHE A 91 13.89 2.65 -9.10
N ASP A 92 14.79 3.60 -9.36
CA ASP A 92 16.21 3.48 -9.02
C ASP A 92 16.43 3.42 -7.49
N LEU A 93 15.65 4.19 -6.70
CA LEU A 93 15.66 4.09 -5.24
C LEU A 93 15.10 2.75 -4.76
N LEU A 94 13.99 2.26 -5.32
CA LEU A 94 13.43 0.95 -5.00
C LEU A 94 14.41 -0.18 -5.38
N ALA A 95 15.16 -0.02 -6.47
CA ALA A 95 16.20 -0.97 -6.87
C ALA A 95 17.35 -1.09 -5.86
N ARG A 96 17.61 -0.06 -5.05
CA ARG A 96 18.59 -0.16 -3.94
C ARG A 96 18.09 -1.13 -2.88
N PHE A 97 16.83 -1.03 -2.45
CA PHE A 97 16.22 -2.00 -1.53
C PHE A 97 16.22 -3.41 -2.11
N TYR A 98 15.90 -3.54 -3.41
CA TYR A 98 15.89 -4.85 -4.09
C TYR A 98 17.26 -5.52 -4.07
N ARG A 99 18.33 -4.81 -4.42
CA ARG A 99 19.70 -5.35 -4.42
C ARG A 99 20.15 -5.85 -3.04
N GLU A 100 19.61 -5.24 -1.98
CA GLU A 100 19.87 -5.63 -0.60
C GLU A 100 18.83 -6.65 -0.06
N LYS A 101 17.98 -7.21 -0.92
CA LYS A 101 16.90 -8.16 -0.56
C LYS A 101 15.91 -7.61 0.47
N ARG A 102 15.70 -6.30 0.44
CA ARG A 102 14.81 -5.56 1.34
C ARG A 102 13.62 -4.92 0.61
N LEU A 103 13.15 -5.51 -0.50
CA LEU A 103 12.01 -5.05 -1.29
C LEU A 103 10.99 -6.16 -1.44
N TYR A 104 9.74 -5.87 -1.04
CA TYR A 104 8.59 -6.73 -1.26
C TYR A 104 7.45 -5.93 -1.88
N LEU A 105 6.88 -6.43 -2.96
CA LEU A 105 5.80 -5.77 -3.70
C LEU A 105 4.56 -6.63 -3.71
N LEU A 106 3.48 -6.09 -3.13
CA LEU A 106 2.15 -6.65 -3.26
C LEU A 106 1.44 -5.93 -4.42
N TYR A 107 0.44 -6.57 -4.98
CA TYR A 107 -0.44 -5.93 -5.95
C TYR A 107 -1.77 -5.53 -5.32
N GLY A 108 -2.30 -4.39 -5.77
CA GLY A 108 -3.67 -3.96 -5.50
C GLY A 108 -4.58 -4.20 -6.70
N ASN A 109 -5.71 -3.55 -6.73
CA ASN A 109 -6.64 -3.69 -7.86
C ASN A 109 -6.17 -2.90 -9.10
N HIS A 110 -5.56 -1.73 -8.95
CA HIS A 110 -5.08 -0.92 -10.08
C HIS A 110 -3.87 -1.52 -10.79
N ASP A 111 -3.09 -2.33 -10.11
CA ASP A 111 -1.90 -2.96 -10.67
C ASP A 111 -1.92 -4.50 -10.66
N ILE A 112 -3.09 -5.11 -10.44
CA ILE A 112 -3.32 -6.57 -10.47
C ILE A 112 -2.82 -7.23 -11.76
N ILE A 113 -2.76 -6.49 -12.84
CA ILE A 113 -2.29 -6.96 -14.14
C ILE A 113 -0.80 -7.39 -14.11
N LYS A 114 -0.02 -6.93 -13.14
CA LYS A 114 1.36 -7.37 -12.91
C LYS A 114 1.44 -8.89 -12.71
N MET A 115 0.39 -9.50 -12.15
CA MET A 115 0.29 -10.94 -11.95
C MET A 115 0.14 -11.72 -13.26
N SER A 116 -0.67 -11.22 -14.21
CA SER A 116 -1.06 -11.94 -15.42
C SER A 116 -0.30 -11.52 -16.67
N SER A 117 0.20 -10.28 -16.74
CA SER A 117 0.85 -9.77 -17.94
C SER A 117 2.36 -10.03 -17.94
N ALA A 118 2.80 -10.90 -18.84
CA ALA A 118 4.24 -11.11 -19.09
C ALA A 118 4.94 -9.80 -19.49
N LYS A 119 4.28 -8.96 -20.32
CA LYS A 119 4.81 -7.66 -20.75
C LYS A 119 4.99 -6.70 -19.58
N ALA A 120 4.05 -6.64 -18.63
CA ALA A 120 4.19 -5.79 -17.46
C ALA A 120 5.37 -6.26 -16.59
N ARG A 121 5.49 -7.58 -16.35
CA ARG A 121 6.62 -8.15 -15.60
C ARG A 121 7.96 -7.93 -16.30
N GLN A 122 8.01 -8.07 -17.61
CA GLN A 122 9.22 -7.85 -18.41
C GLN A 122 9.76 -6.43 -18.25
N SER A 123 8.90 -5.42 -18.08
CA SER A 123 9.33 -4.04 -17.83
C SER A 123 10.15 -3.88 -16.55
N PHE A 124 9.90 -4.72 -15.54
CA PHE A 124 10.67 -4.71 -14.29
C PHE A 124 12.06 -5.38 -14.40
N THR A 125 12.24 -6.27 -15.37
CA THR A 125 13.45 -7.12 -15.48
C THR A 125 14.77 -6.34 -15.45
N PRO A 126 14.93 -5.18 -16.09
CA PRO A 126 16.20 -4.44 -16.08
C PRO A 126 16.65 -4.01 -14.68
N LEU A 127 15.73 -3.60 -13.81
CA LEU A 127 16.02 -3.13 -12.45
C LEU A 127 15.79 -4.21 -11.38
N PHE A 128 14.86 -5.15 -11.64
CA PHE A 128 14.39 -6.16 -10.70
C PHE A 128 14.29 -7.55 -11.36
N PRO A 129 15.40 -8.20 -11.73
CA PRO A 129 15.43 -9.36 -12.65
C PRO A 129 14.56 -10.56 -12.22
N ARG A 130 14.32 -10.75 -10.94
CA ARG A 130 13.55 -11.88 -10.40
C ARG A 130 12.47 -11.43 -9.42
N ILE A 131 11.94 -10.21 -9.61
CA ILE A 131 10.90 -9.70 -8.73
C ILE A 131 9.63 -10.55 -8.80
N THR A 132 9.04 -10.80 -7.67
CA THR A 132 7.74 -11.46 -7.53
C THR A 132 6.74 -10.47 -6.95
N PHE A 133 5.48 -10.58 -7.40
CA PHE A 133 4.37 -9.81 -6.87
C PHE A 133 3.47 -10.74 -6.08
N HIS A 134 3.11 -10.32 -4.87
CA HIS A 134 2.35 -11.15 -3.93
C HIS A 134 0.94 -10.59 -3.72
N SER A 135 -0.01 -11.45 -3.37
CA SER A 135 -1.37 -11.03 -2.96
C SER A 135 -1.42 -10.61 -1.50
N GLY A 136 -0.54 -11.18 -0.69
CA GLY A 136 -0.38 -10.90 0.73
C GLY A 136 1.01 -11.28 1.20
N LEU A 137 1.35 -10.89 2.43
CA LEU A 137 2.58 -11.22 3.12
C LEU A 137 2.29 -11.33 4.61
N ILE A 138 2.99 -12.19 5.33
CA ILE A 138 2.81 -12.38 6.76
C ILE A 138 4.11 -12.04 7.50
N LEU A 139 4.05 -11.11 8.44
CA LEU A 139 5.11 -10.91 9.41
C LEU A 139 4.89 -11.89 10.57
N LYS A 140 5.73 -12.91 10.61
CA LYS A 140 5.57 -14.03 11.53
C LYS A 140 6.19 -13.72 12.88
N ASP A 141 5.36 -13.70 13.91
CA ASP A 141 5.80 -13.50 15.28
C ASP A 141 6.19 -14.83 15.93
N MET A 142 7.48 -15.00 16.15
CA MET A 142 8.04 -16.18 16.77
C MET A 142 8.00 -16.14 18.31
N GLU A 143 7.79 -14.94 18.90
CA GLU A 143 7.83 -14.74 20.35
C GLU A 143 6.46 -14.97 20.99
N HIS A 144 5.40 -14.33 20.46
CA HIS A 144 4.07 -14.31 21.08
C HIS A 144 2.94 -14.79 20.16
N LYS A 145 3.29 -15.30 18.97
CA LYS A 145 2.33 -15.80 17.95
C LYS A 145 1.29 -14.75 17.50
N LYS A 146 1.64 -13.46 17.59
CA LYS A 146 0.81 -12.32 17.14
C LYS A 146 1.25 -11.89 15.75
N ASP A 147 0.89 -12.68 14.75
CA ASP A 147 1.26 -12.42 13.36
C ASP A 147 0.59 -11.15 12.82
N ILE A 148 1.30 -10.42 11.95
CA ILE A 148 0.74 -9.31 11.20
C ILE A 148 0.52 -9.76 9.76
N TYR A 149 -0.71 -9.62 9.28
CA TYR A 149 -1.13 -9.94 7.93
C TYR A 149 -1.16 -8.67 7.08
N LEU A 150 -0.48 -8.70 5.94
CA LEU A 150 -0.32 -7.57 5.03
C LEU A 150 -0.97 -7.90 3.70
N THR A 151 -1.89 -7.07 3.24
CA THR A 151 -2.50 -7.17 1.90
C THR A 151 -3.00 -5.80 1.46
N HIS A 152 -3.42 -5.65 0.18
CA HIS A 152 -3.93 -4.37 -0.27
C HIS A 152 -5.29 -4.00 0.33
N GLY A 153 -6.20 -4.97 0.48
CA GLY A 153 -7.55 -4.74 1.05
C GLY A 153 -8.70 -4.76 0.03
N HIS A 154 -8.41 -4.68 -1.28
CA HIS A 154 -9.42 -4.75 -2.34
C HIS A 154 -10.21 -6.06 -2.38
N GLN A 155 -9.72 -7.11 -1.72
CA GLN A 155 -10.33 -8.44 -1.67
C GLN A 155 -11.74 -8.42 -1.06
N THR A 156 -12.07 -7.44 -0.23
CA THR A 156 -13.41 -7.27 0.34
C THR A 156 -14.42 -6.68 -0.64
N ASP A 157 -13.95 -6.07 -1.74
CA ASP A 157 -14.78 -5.46 -2.78
C ASP A 157 -14.90 -6.36 -4.01
N LEU A 158 -16.13 -6.74 -4.36
CA LEU A 158 -16.41 -7.61 -5.51
C LEU A 158 -15.95 -7.00 -6.83
N PHE A 159 -16.23 -5.72 -7.05
CA PHE A 159 -15.88 -5.02 -8.30
C PHE A 159 -14.36 -4.85 -8.45
N ASN A 160 -13.66 -4.60 -7.35
CA ASN A 160 -12.23 -4.41 -7.37
C ASN A 160 -11.45 -5.75 -7.31
N SER A 161 -12.10 -6.86 -6.97
CA SER A 161 -11.47 -8.17 -6.88
C SER A 161 -11.86 -9.11 -8.02
N THR A 162 -13.11 -9.55 -8.08
CA THR A 162 -13.56 -10.56 -9.05
C THR A 162 -13.93 -9.94 -10.40
N LEU A 163 -14.55 -8.76 -10.40
CA LEU A 163 -14.99 -8.05 -11.60
C LEU A 163 -13.99 -6.95 -12.03
N TRP A 164 -12.76 -7.02 -11.59
CA TRP A 164 -11.74 -6.02 -11.90
C TRP A 164 -11.54 -5.75 -13.41
N PRO A 165 -11.69 -6.74 -14.36
CA PRO A 165 -11.53 -6.43 -15.79
C PRO A 165 -12.62 -5.49 -16.30
N VAL A 166 -13.87 -5.67 -15.82
CA VAL A 166 -15.00 -4.81 -16.16
C VAL A 166 -14.80 -3.42 -15.55
N ASN A 167 -14.43 -3.37 -14.27
CA ASN A 167 -14.21 -2.11 -13.58
C ASN A 167 -13.04 -1.33 -14.21
N ARG A 168 -11.94 -2.00 -14.56
CA ARG A 168 -10.83 -1.42 -15.31
C ARG A 168 -11.27 -0.83 -16.66
N PHE A 169 -12.13 -1.52 -17.39
CA PHE A 169 -12.69 -1.01 -18.65
C PHE A 169 -13.48 0.27 -18.41
N LEU A 170 -14.37 0.29 -17.42
CA LEU A 170 -15.16 1.46 -17.05
C LEU A 170 -14.27 2.64 -16.59
N VAL A 171 -13.29 2.40 -15.75
CA VAL A 171 -12.35 3.44 -15.31
C VAL A 171 -11.58 4.02 -16.50
N ARG A 172 -11.07 3.19 -17.38
CA ARG A 172 -10.25 3.63 -18.52
C ARG A 172 -11.02 4.44 -19.54
N TYR A 173 -12.24 4.00 -19.92
CA TYR A 173 -12.96 4.55 -21.07
C TYR A 173 -14.12 5.48 -20.68
N LEU A 174 -14.62 5.37 -19.47
CA LEU A 174 -15.74 6.19 -18.99
C LEU A 174 -15.30 7.15 -17.89
N TRP A 175 -14.83 6.63 -16.74
CA TRP A 175 -14.56 7.46 -15.57
C TRP A 175 -13.32 8.35 -15.74
N GLY A 176 -12.20 7.85 -16.26
CA GLY A 176 -10.98 8.65 -16.47
C GLY A 176 -11.20 9.89 -17.35
N PRO A 177 -11.90 9.79 -18.52
CA PRO A 177 -12.31 10.97 -19.29
C PRO A 177 -13.28 11.91 -18.55
N LEU A 178 -14.20 11.39 -17.75
CA LEU A 178 -15.16 12.17 -16.97
C LEU A 178 -14.48 12.88 -15.77
N GLU A 179 -13.56 12.23 -15.09
CA GLU A 179 -12.79 12.83 -13.99
C GLU A 179 -11.98 14.04 -14.45
N ARG A 180 -11.43 14.01 -15.66
CA ARG A 180 -10.77 15.18 -16.27
C ARG A 180 -11.70 16.36 -16.48
N ARG A 181 -13.03 16.12 -16.47
CA ARG A 181 -14.09 17.13 -16.56
C ARG A 181 -14.72 17.45 -15.20
N GLY A 182 -14.16 16.94 -14.10
CA GLY A 182 -14.61 17.23 -12.74
C GLY A 182 -15.66 16.27 -12.16
N PHE A 183 -16.03 15.18 -12.87
CA PHE A 183 -16.96 14.18 -12.35
C PHE A 183 -16.22 13.16 -11.49
N LEU A 184 -16.74 12.82 -10.30
CA LEU A 184 -16.13 11.82 -9.43
C LEU A 184 -16.53 10.41 -9.82
N ASP A 185 -15.57 9.45 -9.77
CA ASP A 185 -15.85 8.04 -9.93
C ASP A 185 -16.57 7.48 -8.70
N PRO A 186 -17.86 7.07 -8.81
CA PRO A 186 -18.62 6.53 -7.69
C PRO A 186 -18.19 5.11 -7.30
N THR A 187 -17.40 4.42 -8.13
CA THR A 187 -16.95 3.05 -7.87
C THR A 187 -15.69 3.01 -7.00
N SER A 188 -14.98 4.12 -6.87
CA SER A 188 -13.76 4.23 -6.07
C SER A 188 -14.04 4.10 -4.57
N ALA A 189 -13.37 3.15 -3.91
CA ALA A 189 -13.42 3.02 -2.44
C ALA A 189 -12.78 4.22 -1.74
N ALA A 190 -11.76 4.82 -2.34
CA ALA A 190 -11.06 5.98 -1.79
C ALA A 190 -11.91 7.27 -1.82
N LYS A 191 -12.80 7.42 -2.80
CA LYS A 191 -13.61 8.64 -3.01
C LYS A 191 -15.01 8.56 -2.38
N ASN A 192 -15.52 7.36 -2.07
CA ASN A 192 -16.86 7.13 -1.52
C ASN A 192 -16.80 6.76 -0.02
N ASN A 193 -17.13 7.70 0.86
CA ASN A 193 -17.05 7.51 2.31
C ASN A 193 -17.86 6.32 2.83
N LYS A 194 -19.07 6.07 2.30
CA LYS A 194 -19.91 4.94 2.72
C LYS A 194 -19.30 3.60 2.34
N LYS A 195 -18.73 3.53 1.13
CA LYS A 195 -18.04 2.33 0.64
C LYS A 195 -16.74 2.09 1.44
N LYS A 196 -15.98 3.15 1.69
CA LYS A 196 -14.77 3.13 2.53
C LYS A 196 -15.05 2.51 3.89
N ARG A 197 -16.02 3.06 4.62
CA ARG A 197 -16.40 2.58 5.96
C ARG A 197 -16.81 1.11 5.95
N ARG A 198 -17.64 0.67 5.00
CA ARG A 198 -18.05 -0.74 4.88
C ARG A 198 -16.88 -1.67 4.58
N THR A 199 -15.91 -1.23 3.80
CA THR A 199 -14.69 -1.99 3.51
C THR A 199 -13.86 -2.17 4.78
N GLU A 200 -13.64 -1.07 5.53
CA GLU A 200 -12.88 -1.09 6.77
C GLU A 200 -13.57 -1.94 7.87
N GLU A 201 -14.89 -1.87 7.99
CA GLU A 201 -15.67 -2.73 8.90
C GLU A 201 -15.44 -4.22 8.61
N LYS A 202 -15.52 -4.65 7.34
CA LYS A 202 -15.26 -6.05 6.95
C LYS A 202 -13.82 -6.50 7.21
N LEU A 203 -12.85 -5.61 6.98
CA LEU A 203 -11.43 -5.91 7.23
C LEU A 203 -11.16 -6.04 8.73
N THR A 204 -11.78 -5.18 9.55
CA THR A 204 -11.70 -5.23 11.01
C THR A 204 -12.33 -6.51 11.56
N GLU A 205 -13.51 -6.89 11.05
CA GLU A 205 -14.20 -8.12 11.44
C GLU A 205 -13.35 -9.35 11.11
N TRP A 206 -12.79 -9.40 9.90
CA TRP A 206 -11.90 -10.49 9.51
C TRP A 206 -10.66 -10.58 10.41
N ALA A 207 -10.03 -9.46 10.76
CA ALA A 207 -8.86 -9.43 11.65
C ALA A 207 -9.19 -9.97 13.05
N LYS A 208 -10.36 -9.60 13.60
CA LYS A 208 -10.87 -10.11 14.88
C LYS A 208 -11.11 -11.61 14.84
N GLU A 209 -11.83 -12.09 13.83
CA GLU A 209 -12.15 -13.53 13.68
C GLU A 209 -10.91 -14.41 13.52
N ASN A 210 -9.83 -13.87 12.94
CA ASN A 210 -8.59 -14.62 12.74
C ASN A 210 -7.54 -14.34 13.82
N GLY A 211 -7.86 -13.55 14.86
CA GLY A 211 -6.96 -13.26 15.98
C GLY A 211 -5.63 -12.64 15.57
N CYS A 212 -5.64 -11.78 14.54
CA CYS A 212 -4.42 -11.22 13.96
C CYS A 212 -4.49 -9.70 13.79
N ILE A 213 -3.34 -9.06 13.62
CA ILE A 213 -3.28 -7.67 13.17
C ILE A 213 -3.32 -7.69 11.65
N LEU A 214 -4.22 -6.90 11.04
CA LEU A 214 -4.32 -6.74 9.60
C LEU A 214 -3.93 -5.33 9.19
N ILE A 215 -2.97 -5.18 8.27
CA ILE A 215 -2.57 -3.89 7.72
C ILE A 215 -2.85 -3.87 6.21
N THR A 216 -3.54 -2.83 5.75
CA THR A 216 -3.87 -2.65 4.33
C THR A 216 -3.65 -1.23 3.83
N GLY A 217 -3.90 -0.99 2.54
CA GLY A 217 -4.11 0.29 1.88
C GLY A 217 -5.56 0.45 1.39
N HIS A 218 -5.74 0.74 0.10
CA HIS A 218 -6.98 0.74 -0.66
C HIS A 218 -8.01 1.83 -0.32
N THR A 219 -8.24 2.13 0.96
CA THR A 219 -9.22 3.15 1.35
C THR A 219 -8.61 4.55 1.46
N HIS A 220 -7.30 4.68 1.33
CA HIS A 220 -6.51 5.91 1.45
C HIS A 220 -6.74 6.66 2.78
N ARG A 221 -7.28 6.00 3.80
CA ARG A 221 -7.52 6.59 5.12
C ARG A 221 -6.51 6.06 6.12
N PRO A 222 -5.47 6.84 6.46
CA PRO A 222 -4.46 6.39 7.42
C PRO A 222 -5.10 6.16 8.78
N MET A 223 -4.84 5.00 9.37
CA MET A 223 -5.31 4.66 10.71
C MET A 223 -4.45 3.58 11.37
N ILE A 224 -4.33 3.67 12.67
CA ILE A 224 -3.80 2.62 13.54
C ILE A 224 -4.96 1.98 14.29
N GLY A 225 -4.97 0.67 14.33
CA GLY A 225 -5.96 -0.12 15.06
C GLY A 225 -5.77 -0.03 16.57
N THR A 226 -6.67 -0.68 17.29
CA THR A 226 -6.61 -0.87 18.75
C THR A 226 -6.63 -2.36 19.07
N ALA A 227 -6.48 -2.72 20.35
CA ALA A 227 -6.65 -4.11 20.78
C ALA A 227 -8.03 -4.69 20.39
N ASP A 228 -9.09 -3.88 20.49
CA ASP A 228 -10.46 -4.29 20.14
C ASP A 228 -10.76 -4.22 18.64
N ALA A 229 -9.93 -3.52 17.87
CA ALA A 229 -10.08 -3.36 16.42
C ALA A 229 -8.70 -3.43 15.74
N PRO A 230 -8.12 -4.64 15.57
CA PRO A 230 -6.72 -4.84 15.16
C PRO A 230 -6.54 -4.66 13.65
N TYR A 231 -7.10 -3.59 13.09
CA TYR A 231 -7.01 -3.22 11.69
C TYR A 231 -6.30 -1.87 11.53
N CYS A 232 -5.29 -1.84 10.68
CA CYS A 232 -4.51 -0.64 10.36
C CYS A 232 -4.56 -0.36 8.86
N ASN A 233 -4.36 0.90 8.49
CA ASN A 233 -4.26 1.31 7.09
C ASN A 233 -3.12 2.31 6.91
N THR A 234 -2.29 2.10 5.89
CA THR A 234 -1.14 2.96 5.59
C THR A 234 -1.52 4.35 5.08
N GLY A 235 -2.77 4.53 4.67
CA GLY A 235 -3.21 5.73 3.96
C GLY A 235 -2.82 5.71 2.49
N SER A 236 -2.16 6.73 1.98
CA SER A 236 -1.75 6.78 0.57
C SER A 236 -0.56 7.73 0.32
N CYS A 237 0.02 7.62 -0.88
CA CYS A 237 1.06 8.53 -1.38
C CYS A 237 0.50 9.61 -2.32
N VAL A 238 -0.82 9.70 -2.50
CA VAL A 238 -1.47 10.64 -3.43
C VAL A 238 -2.26 11.76 -2.73
N HIS A 239 -2.22 11.82 -1.41
CA HIS A 239 -2.89 12.90 -0.68
C HIS A 239 -2.19 14.25 -0.94
N PRO A 240 -2.93 15.36 -1.17
CA PRO A 240 -2.33 16.63 -1.59
C PRO A 240 -1.39 17.29 -0.56
N TYR A 241 -1.46 16.91 0.70
CA TYR A 241 -0.70 17.56 1.80
C TYR A 241 0.32 16.62 2.45
N GLY A 242 0.70 15.56 1.79
CA GLY A 242 1.71 14.63 2.29
C GLY A 242 1.41 13.18 1.98
N ILE A 243 2.33 12.33 2.35
CA ILE A 243 2.22 10.88 2.18
C ILE A 243 2.22 10.22 3.56
N THR A 244 1.59 9.06 3.66
CA THR A 244 1.53 8.32 4.92
C THR A 244 2.05 6.91 4.76
N CYS A 245 2.59 6.37 5.85
CA CYS A 245 3.09 5.00 5.92
C CYS A 245 2.99 4.47 7.35
N ILE A 246 3.12 3.16 7.50
CA ILE A 246 3.28 2.52 8.80
C ILE A 246 4.70 2.01 8.92
N GLU A 247 5.38 2.39 9.99
CA GLU A 247 6.66 1.83 10.39
C GLU A 247 6.44 0.72 11.40
N ILE A 248 7.22 -0.36 11.28
CA ILE A 248 7.30 -1.42 12.28
C ILE A 248 8.76 -1.50 12.73
N HIS A 249 9.01 -1.15 13.98
CA HIS A 249 10.33 -1.19 14.58
C HIS A 249 10.20 -1.51 16.08
N HIS A 250 11.11 -2.32 16.61
CA HIS A 250 11.04 -2.83 17.99
C HIS A 250 9.68 -3.46 18.33
N ARG A 251 9.05 -4.14 17.36
CA ARG A 251 7.71 -4.74 17.48
C ARG A 251 6.59 -3.73 17.75
N CYS A 252 6.83 -2.46 17.43
CA CYS A 252 5.83 -1.40 17.59
C CYS A 252 5.45 -0.83 16.22
N LEU A 253 4.16 -0.52 16.04
CA LEU A 253 3.60 0.10 14.86
C LEU A 253 3.48 1.61 15.09
N THR A 254 3.99 2.39 14.16
CA THR A 254 3.88 3.85 14.17
C THR A 254 3.32 4.33 12.85
N LEU A 255 2.19 5.03 12.88
CA LEU A 255 1.64 5.72 11.71
C LEU A 255 2.36 7.05 11.54
N VAL A 256 2.97 7.22 10.37
CA VAL A 256 3.82 8.37 10.07
C VAL A 256 3.28 9.14 8.87
N LYS A 257 3.36 10.45 8.94
CA LYS A 257 3.12 11.36 7.82
C LYS A 257 4.44 12.05 7.44
N TRP A 258 4.71 12.08 6.15
CA TRP A 258 5.76 12.90 5.55
C TRP A 258 5.11 14.08 4.85
N MET A 259 5.60 15.29 5.09
CA MET A 259 5.07 16.52 4.52
C MET A 259 6.16 17.57 4.33
N VAL A 260 5.85 18.59 3.53
CA VAL A 260 6.71 19.77 3.42
C VAL A 260 6.22 20.81 4.41
N GLU A 261 7.13 21.36 5.17
CA GLU A 261 6.88 22.41 6.14
C GLU A 261 7.80 23.59 5.90
N THR A 262 7.45 24.74 6.47
CA THR A 262 8.22 25.97 6.37
C THR A 262 8.79 26.31 7.75
N LYS A 263 10.10 26.50 7.84
CA LYS A 263 10.76 27.01 9.03
C LYS A 263 10.47 28.51 9.23
N PRO A 264 10.73 29.06 10.43
CA PRO A 264 10.59 30.50 10.69
C PRO A 264 11.41 31.39 9.75
N ASP A 265 12.53 30.89 9.24
CA ASP A 265 13.40 31.55 8.25
C ASP A 265 12.93 31.37 6.80
N GLN A 266 11.70 30.88 6.59
CA GLN A 266 11.05 30.64 5.30
C GLN A 266 11.69 29.52 4.45
N ILE A 267 12.60 28.74 5.00
CA ILE A 267 13.17 27.57 4.32
C ILE A 267 12.18 26.39 4.37
N LEU A 268 11.89 25.82 3.19
CA LEU A 268 11.12 24.59 3.10
C LEU A 268 11.95 23.38 3.49
N TYR A 269 11.37 22.49 4.27
CA TYR A 269 12.00 21.22 4.62
C TYR A 269 11.00 20.07 4.66
N VAL A 270 11.49 18.85 4.54
CA VAL A 270 10.67 17.65 4.65
C VAL A 270 10.63 17.22 6.11
N SER A 271 9.43 17.22 6.68
CA SER A 271 9.18 16.70 8.04
C SER A 271 8.65 15.27 8.00
N ARG A 272 8.90 14.58 9.10
CA ARG A 272 8.38 13.23 9.38
C ARG A 272 7.72 13.26 10.77
N GLU A 273 6.40 13.13 10.81
CA GLU A 273 5.62 13.26 12.01
C GLU A 273 4.82 11.99 12.33
N LYS A 274 4.61 11.72 13.61
CA LYS A 274 3.69 10.68 14.06
C LYS A 274 2.27 11.23 13.99
N LEU A 275 1.35 10.48 13.32
CA LEU A 275 -0.06 10.83 13.25
C LEU A 275 -0.90 10.26 14.39
N ALA A 276 -0.40 9.26 15.10
CA ALA A 276 -1.08 8.61 16.20
C ALA A 276 -0.05 8.07 17.20
N ASP A 277 -0.51 7.69 18.37
CA ASP A 277 0.31 7.01 19.36
C ASP A 277 0.88 5.71 18.78
N THR A 278 2.10 5.41 19.14
CA THR A 278 2.75 4.16 18.76
C THR A 278 2.11 3.00 19.52
N ILE A 279 1.75 1.94 18.81
CA ILE A 279 1.19 0.73 19.41
C ILE A 279 2.23 -0.38 19.37
N CYS A 280 2.63 -0.87 20.53
CA CYS A 280 3.51 -2.03 20.62
C CYS A 280 2.69 -3.32 20.65
N ILE A 281 3.09 -4.30 19.84
CA ILE A 281 2.38 -5.59 19.70
C ILE A 281 2.36 -6.32 21.04
N ASP A 282 3.41 -6.14 21.84
CA ASP A 282 3.53 -6.77 23.15
C ASP A 282 2.50 -6.23 24.16
N ASP A 283 2.07 -4.96 23.98
CA ASP A 283 1.06 -4.30 24.83
C ASP A 283 -0.38 -4.65 24.41
N LEU A 284 -0.57 -5.15 23.19
CA LEU A 284 -1.87 -5.63 22.75
C LEU A 284 -2.20 -6.91 23.51
N LYS A 285 -2.93 -6.77 24.60
CA LYS A 285 -3.41 -7.90 25.41
C LYS A 285 -4.10 -8.93 24.50
N THR A 286 -3.86 -10.18 24.77
CA THR A 286 -4.44 -11.33 24.08
C THR A 286 -5.96 -11.27 24.23
N TYR A 287 -6.66 -10.80 23.21
CA TYR A 287 -8.07 -11.08 23.03
C TYR A 287 -8.15 -12.34 22.15
N LEU A 288 -7.91 -13.45 22.73
CA LEU A 288 -8.24 -14.80 22.25
C LEU A 288 -8.79 -15.57 23.43
#